data_48aee4730dfd4eaa8116d3f4af759166
#
_entry.id   48aee4730dfd4eaa8116d3f4af759166
#
_cell.length_a   1.000
_cell.length_b   1.000
_cell.length_c   1.000
_cell.angle_alpha   90.00
_cell.angle_beta   90.00
_cell.angle_gamma   90.00
#
_symmetry.space_group_name_H-M   'P 1'
#
loop_
_entity.id
_entity.type
_entity.pdbx_description
1 polymer ?
#
loop_
_entity_poly.entity_id
_entity_poly.type
_entity_poly.pdbx_seq_one_letter_code
_entity_poly.pdbx_strand_id
1 'polypeptide(L)'
;FTEAHDDYSSILLKALADRLAEAFAERMHERVRREFWGYASDEILDNDALIRESYRGIRPAPGYPACPDHSEKPALFDLLNAHDNAGMMLTNSFAMLPGASVSGYYFANAAARYFGLGKIGRDQVKDYAKRRGVTVDQAESWLAPNLAYER
;
A
#
# COMPACT_ATOMS: atom_id res chain seq x y z
N PHE A 1 5.10 25.05 -12.62
CA PHE A 1 3.90 24.86 -13.46
C PHE A 1 2.68 25.50 -12.83
N THR A 2 2.42 25.26 -11.54
CA THR A 2 1.22 25.82 -10.85
C THR A 2 1.18 27.35 -10.90
N GLU A 3 2.30 28.03 -10.63
CA GLU A 3 2.41 29.50 -10.69
C GLU A 3 2.24 30.05 -12.14
N ALA A 4 2.57 29.23 -13.13
CA ALA A 4 2.42 29.57 -14.55
C ALA A 4 1.05 29.16 -15.12
N HIS A 5 0.14 28.63 -14.30
CA HIS A 5 -1.16 28.07 -14.72
C HIS A 5 -1.03 27.00 -15.81
N ASP A 6 0.09 26.26 -15.82
CA ASP A 6 0.33 25.14 -16.73
C ASP A 6 -0.13 23.82 -16.10
N ASP A 7 -1.43 23.58 -16.15
CA ASP A 7 -2.06 22.40 -15.58
C ASP A 7 -1.62 21.10 -16.29
N TYR A 8 -1.40 21.17 -17.61
CA TYR A 8 -0.99 20.00 -18.39
C TYR A 8 0.37 19.48 -17.91
N SER A 9 1.38 20.33 -17.84
CA SER A 9 2.70 19.92 -17.36
C SER A 9 2.69 19.51 -15.90
N SER A 10 1.87 20.15 -15.06
CA SER A 10 1.68 19.78 -13.66
C SER A 10 1.11 18.37 -13.51
N ILE A 11 0.08 18.02 -14.28
CA ILE A 11 -0.54 16.70 -14.29
C ILE A 11 0.45 15.64 -14.81
N LEU A 12 1.13 15.94 -15.92
CA LEU A 12 2.12 15.04 -16.52
C LEU A 12 3.26 14.73 -15.56
N LEU A 13 3.79 15.73 -14.87
CA LEU A 13 4.86 15.54 -13.88
C LEU A 13 4.41 14.63 -12.74
N LYS A 14 3.19 14.82 -12.22
CA LYS A 14 2.63 13.97 -11.16
C LYS A 14 2.46 12.53 -11.64
N ALA A 15 1.91 12.34 -12.84
CA ALA A 15 1.74 11.01 -13.43
C ALA A 15 3.08 10.28 -13.65
N LEU A 16 4.12 10.99 -14.07
CA LEU A 16 5.47 10.43 -14.20
C LEU A 16 6.07 10.08 -12.84
N ALA A 17 5.88 10.92 -11.83
CA ALA A 17 6.34 10.64 -10.47
C ALA A 17 5.67 9.39 -9.90
N ASP A 18 4.37 9.22 -10.07
CA ASP A 18 3.61 8.03 -9.65
C ASP A 18 4.15 6.77 -10.35
N ARG A 19 4.39 6.82 -11.67
CA ARG A 19 4.96 5.68 -12.41
C ARG A 19 6.36 5.30 -11.91
N LEU A 20 7.20 6.29 -11.57
CA LEU A 20 8.53 6.04 -11.03
C LEU A 20 8.47 5.45 -9.61
N ALA A 21 7.55 5.92 -8.76
CA ALA A 21 7.35 5.36 -7.43
C ALA A 21 6.90 3.89 -7.48
N GLU A 22 5.97 3.55 -8.38
CA GLU A 22 5.52 2.16 -8.60
C GLU A 22 6.63 1.27 -9.16
N ALA A 23 7.38 1.75 -10.14
CA ALA A 23 8.53 1.01 -10.69
C ALA A 23 9.62 0.79 -9.63
N PHE A 24 9.86 1.78 -8.78
CA PHE A 24 10.79 1.66 -7.67
C PHE A 24 10.31 0.65 -6.62
N ALA A 25 9.01 0.63 -6.31
CA ALA A 25 8.42 -0.37 -5.42
C ALA A 25 8.60 -1.80 -5.95
N GLU A 26 8.41 -2.01 -7.25
CA GLU A 26 8.69 -3.30 -7.91
C GLU A 26 10.16 -3.69 -7.80
N ARG A 27 11.06 -2.77 -8.11
CA ARG A 27 12.51 -3.00 -8.00
C ARG A 27 12.94 -3.28 -6.55
N MET A 28 12.37 -2.57 -5.58
CA MET A 28 12.65 -2.82 -4.17
C MET A 28 12.16 -4.20 -3.72
N HIS A 29 10.98 -4.62 -4.16
CA HIS A 29 10.49 -5.97 -3.87
C HIS A 29 11.39 -7.05 -4.47
N GLU A 30 11.86 -6.89 -5.71
CA GLU A 30 12.85 -7.80 -6.31
C GLU A 30 14.13 -7.86 -5.45
N ARG A 31 14.67 -6.72 -5.04
CA ARG A 31 15.86 -6.69 -4.19
C ARG A 31 15.65 -7.34 -2.83
N VAL A 32 14.47 -7.16 -2.23
CA VAL A 32 14.13 -7.85 -0.99
C VAL A 32 14.09 -9.36 -1.19
N ARG A 33 13.48 -9.85 -2.27
CA ARG A 33 13.42 -11.29 -2.58
C ARG A 33 14.80 -11.90 -2.82
N ARG A 34 15.67 -11.19 -3.53
CA ARG A 34 16.95 -11.72 -4.00
C ARG A 34 18.14 -11.38 -3.10
N GLU A 35 18.16 -10.17 -2.51
CA GLU A 35 19.34 -9.63 -1.84
C GLU A 35 19.12 -9.44 -0.33
N PHE A 36 18.17 -8.58 0.09
CA PHE A 36 18.07 -8.14 1.48
C PHE A 36 17.51 -9.19 2.41
N TRP A 37 16.47 -9.86 2.03
CA TRP A 37 15.92 -11.02 2.73
C TRP A 37 16.40 -12.34 2.09
N GLY A 38 16.56 -12.37 0.78
CA GLY A 38 17.21 -13.46 0.04
C GLY A 38 16.42 -14.77 -0.02
N TYR A 39 15.08 -14.73 0.14
CA TYR A 39 14.27 -15.94 0.11
C TYR A 39 14.00 -16.51 -1.31
N ALA A 40 14.46 -15.80 -2.34
CA ALA A 40 14.42 -16.20 -3.74
C ALA A 40 15.69 -15.67 -4.47
N SER A 41 16.86 -15.97 -3.94
CA SER A 41 18.16 -15.44 -4.41
C SER A 41 18.50 -15.84 -5.85
N ASP A 42 17.97 -16.95 -6.33
CA ASP A 42 18.13 -17.49 -7.67
C ASP A 42 17.04 -17.07 -8.67
N GLU A 43 16.11 -16.21 -8.24
CA GLU A 43 15.02 -15.71 -9.10
C GLU A 43 15.58 -14.92 -10.29
N ILE A 44 15.15 -15.28 -11.50
CA ILE A 44 15.41 -14.56 -12.75
C ILE A 44 14.07 -14.41 -13.46
N LEU A 45 13.51 -13.20 -13.44
CA LEU A 45 12.23 -12.88 -14.05
C LEU A 45 12.40 -11.76 -15.08
N ASP A 46 11.77 -11.92 -16.22
CA ASP A 46 11.62 -10.86 -17.20
C ASP A 46 10.44 -9.93 -16.85
N ASN A 47 10.27 -8.84 -17.59
CA ASN A 47 9.21 -7.88 -17.35
C ASN A 47 7.82 -8.50 -17.41
N ASP A 48 7.59 -9.43 -18.32
CA ASP A 48 6.30 -10.11 -18.47
C ASP A 48 5.97 -10.99 -17.25
N ALA A 49 6.97 -11.67 -16.69
CA ALA A 49 6.82 -12.44 -15.47
C ALA A 49 6.61 -11.55 -14.25
N LEU A 50 7.25 -10.39 -14.18
CA LEU A 50 7.03 -9.39 -13.11
C LEU A 50 5.61 -8.82 -13.19
N ILE A 51 5.12 -8.47 -14.38
CA ILE A 51 3.75 -7.99 -14.60
C ILE A 51 2.71 -9.05 -14.19
N ARG A 52 2.99 -10.33 -14.44
CA ARG A 52 2.14 -11.46 -14.01
C ARG A 52 2.32 -11.84 -12.54
N GLU A 53 3.15 -11.13 -11.80
CA GLU A 53 3.46 -11.42 -10.39
C GLU A 53 3.92 -12.87 -10.16
N SER A 54 4.74 -13.41 -11.08
CA SER A 54 5.21 -14.80 -11.03
C SER A 54 6.30 -15.06 -9.98
N TYR A 55 6.56 -14.11 -9.11
CA TYR A 55 7.48 -14.22 -7.99
C TYR A 55 6.83 -14.89 -6.77
N ARG A 56 7.68 -15.34 -5.84
CA ARG A 56 7.25 -15.86 -4.55
C ARG A 56 6.79 -14.74 -3.61
N GLY A 57 5.60 -14.91 -3.01
CA GLY A 57 5.04 -13.98 -2.05
C GLY A 57 4.19 -12.89 -2.67
N ILE A 58 3.82 -11.89 -1.87
CA ILE A 58 2.97 -10.77 -2.27
C ILE A 58 3.46 -9.46 -1.63
N ARG A 59 3.00 -8.35 -2.19
CA ARG A 59 3.31 -6.99 -1.75
C ARG A 59 2.03 -6.19 -1.47
N PRO A 60 1.23 -6.53 -0.41
CA PRO A 60 0.04 -5.77 -0.08
C PRO A 60 0.39 -4.46 0.62
N ALA A 61 -0.50 -3.47 0.51
CA ALA A 61 -0.32 -2.16 1.13
C ALA A 61 -1.63 -1.64 1.72
N PRO A 62 -1.58 -0.87 2.85
CA PRO A 62 -2.75 -0.19 3.39
C PRO A 62 -3.36 0.79 2.38
N GLY A 63 -4.67 0.65 2.13
CA GLY A 63 -5.42 1.42 1.15
C GLY A 63 -5.64 0.72 -0.19
N TYR A 64 -5.11 -0.49 -0.37
CA TYR A 64 -5.29 -1.32 -1.56
C TYR A 64 -6.33 -2.43 -1.33
N PRO A 65 -6.83 -3.10 -2.39
CA PRO A 65 -7.95 -4.05 -2.28
C PRO A 65 -7.79 -5.19 -1.27
N ALA A 66 -6.56 -5.64 -1.02
CA ALA A 66 -6.28 -6.68 -0.01
C ALA A 66 -6.21 -6.15 1.42
N CYS A 67 -6.00 -4.84 1.60
CA CYS A 67 -5.86 -4.19 2.90
C CYS A 67 -6.43 -2.76 2.83
N PRO A 68 -7.76 -2.58 2.74
CA PRO A 68 -8.37 -1.28 2.43
C PRO A 68 -8.23 -0.23 3.54
N ASP A 69 -7.97 -0.64 4.77
CA ASP A 69 -7.79 0.27 5.90
C ASP A 69 -6.40 0.95 5.86
N HIS A 70 -6.41 2.27 5.94
CA HIS A 70 -5.20 3.08 5.99
C HIS A 70 -4.61 3.25 7.40
N SER A 71 -5.34 2.87 8.45
CA SER A 71 -5.01 3.19 9.86
C SER A 71 -3.76 2.47 10.39
N GLU A 72 -3.20 1.53 9.63
CA GLU A 72 -1.92 0.88 9.97
C GLU A 72 -0.69 1.71 9.56
N LYS A 73 -0.85 2.69 8.66
CA LYS A 73 0.28 3.49 8.18
C LYS A 73 1.06 4.22 9.27
N PRO A 74 0.44 4.82 10.31
CA PRO A 74 1.20 5.45 11.39
C PRO A 74 2.19 4.50 12.05
N ALA A 75 1.75 3.29 12.41
CA ALA A 75 2.65 2.30 13.02
C ALA A 75 3.78 1.88 12.08
N LEU A 76 3.50 1.75 10.79
CA LEU A 76 4.51 1.45 9.76
C LEU A 76 5.52 2.58 9.63
N PHE A 77 5.05 3.82 9.60
CA PHE A 77 5.90 5.02 9.47
C PHE A 77 6.79 5.22 10.70
N ASP A 78 6.24 5.01 11.89
CA ASP A 78 7.00 5.07 13.15
C ASP A 78 8.07 3.98 13.20
N LEU A 79 7.71 2.73 12.87
CA LEU A 79 8.64 1.61 12.85
C LEU A 79 9.83 1.83 11.90
N LEU A 80 9.58 2.42 10.75
CA LEU A 80 10.59 2.70 9.72
C LEU A 80 11.28 4.03 9.91
N ASN A 81 10.87 4.86 10.86
CA ASN A 81 11.27 6.27 10.96
C ASN A 81 11.20 6.95 9.58
N ALA A 82 10.05 6.81 8.91
CA ALA A 82 9.89 7.15 7.50
C ALA A 82 10.12 8.64 7.21
N HIS A 83 9.83 9.51 8.18
CA HIS A 83 10.10 10.94 8.06
C HIS A 83 11.60 11.21 7.87
N ASP A 84 12.43 10.71 8.77
CA ASP A 84 13.86 11.00 8.74
C ASP A 84 14.59 10.20 7.67
N ASN A 85 14.17 8.95 7.45
CA ASN A 85 14.85 8.06 6.51
C ASN A 85 14.45 8.28 5.04
N ALA A 86 13.22 8.76 4.78
CA ALA A 86 12.71 8.89 3.42
C ALA A 86 12.03 10.24 3.12
N GLY A 87 11.95 11.16 4.10
CA GLY A 87 11.26 12.44 3.95
C GLY A 87 9.75 12.31 3.76
N MET A 88 9.17 11.17 4.14
CA MET A 88 7.75 10.86 3.96
C MET A 88 6.94 11.25 5.20
N MET A 89 5.75 11.81 4.98
CA MET A 89 4.82 12.18 6.05
C MET A 89 3.42 11.64 5.76
N LEU A 90 2.57 11.61 6.79
CA LEU A 90 1.15 11.28 6.66
C LEU A 90 0.28 12.51 6.95
N THR A 91 -0.79 12.66 6.19
CA THR A 91 -1.88 13.58 6.53
C THR A 91 -2.75 12.99 7.65
N ASN A 92 -3.68 13.79 8.20
CA ASN A 92 -4.64 13.32 9.19
C ASN A 92 -5.57 12.19 8.66
N SER A 93 -5.72 12.06 7.34
CA SER A 93 -6.46 10.98 6.67
C SER A 93 -5.57 9.83 6.20
N PHE A 94 -4.32 9.78 6.68
CA PHE A 94 -3.32 8.76 6.32
C PHE A 94 -2.92 8.73 4.84
N ALA A 95 -3.11 9.84 4.11
CA ALA A 95 -2.52 9.99 2.79
C ALA A 95 -1.03 10.31 2.93
N MET A 96 -0.21 9.75 2.05
CA MET A 96 1.24 9.96 2.05
C MET A 96 1.62 11.28 1.38
N LEU A 97 2.64 11.93 1.92
CA LEU A 97 3.31 13.07 1.33
C LEU A 97 4.82 12.78 1.21
N PRO A 98 5.44 12.97 0.02
CA PRO A 98 4.80 13.37 -1.24
C PRO A 98 3.77 12.33 -1.72
N GLY A 99 2.81 12.74 -2.59
CA GLY A 99 1.77 11.84 -3.10
C GLY A 99 2.33 10.65 -3.88
N ALA A 100 3.37 10.86 -4.69
CA ALA A 100 4.09 9.82 -5.41
C ALA A 100 4.97 9.00 -4.44
N SER A 101 4.36 8.23 -3.57
CA SER A 101 5.01 7.38 -2.57
C SER A 101 4.31 6.03 -2.48
N VAL A 102 5.07 5.00 -2.09
CA VAL A 102 4.54 3.65 -1.84
C VAL A 102 5.00 3.19 -0.46
N SER A 103 4.09 2.63 0.34
CA SER A 103 4.40 1.95 1.59
C SER A 103 3.56 0.68 1.71
N GLY A 104 4.12 -0.39 2.29
CA GLY A 104 3.41 -1.66 2.40
C GLY A 104 4.22 -2.74 3.08
N TYR A 105 3.84 -3.98 2.85
CA TYR A 105 4.42 -5.16 3.46
C TYR A 105 4.92 -6.13 2.41
N TYR A 106 5.92 -6.94 2.75
CA TYR A 106 6.36 -8.08 1.96
C TYR A 106 6.04 -9.37 2.70
N PHE A 107 5.28 -10.27 2.07
CA PHE A 107 4.99 -11.60 2.59
C PHE A 107 5.68 -12.65 1.74
N ALA A 108 6.66 -13.35 2.30
CA ALA A 108 7.47 -14.35 1.59
C ALA A 108 6.82 -15.74 1.50
N ASN A 109 5.63 -15.94 2.08
CA ASN A 109 4.97 -17.23 2.08
C ASN A 109 4.60 -17.66 0.66
N ALA A 110 5.04 -18.86 0.24
CA ALA A 110 4.76 -19.40 -1.09
C ALA A 110 3.26 -19.65 -1.36
N ALA A 111 2.45 -19.80 -0.32
CA ALA A 111 1.00 -19.93 -0.42
C ALA A 111 0.27 -18.59 -0.44
N ALA A 112 0.96 -17.47 -0.19
CA ALA A 112 0.33 -16.16 -0.23
C ALA A 112 -0.19 -15.84 -1.65
N ARG A 113 -1.39 -15.28 -1.71
CA ARG A 113 -2.02 -14.83 -2.96
C ARG A 113 -2.62 -13.47 -2.73
N TYR A 114 -2.48 -12.57 -3.69
CA TYR A 114 -3.14 -11.29 -3.65
C TYR A 114 -4.63 -11.46 -3.95
N PHE A 115 -5.49 -10.77 -3.22
CA PHE A 115 -6.94 -10.85 -3.39
C PHE A 115 -7.58 -9.50 -3.08
N GLY A 116 -8.79 -9.28 -3.60
CA GLY A 116 -9.63 -8.16 -3.18
C GLY A 116 -10.53 -8.60 -2.03
N LEU A 117 -10.55 -7.84 -0.94
CA LEU A 117 -11.41 -8.13 0.22
C LEU A 117 -12.90 -8.10 -0.14
N GLY A 118 -13.29 -7.24 -1.08
CA GLY A 118 -14.70 -7.09 -1.48
C GLY A 118 -15.53 -6.38 -0.41
N LYS A 119 -16.79 -6.77 -0.32
CA LYS A 119 -17.75 -6.20 0.64
C LYS A 119 -17.73 -6.96 1.97
N ILE A 120 -17.85 -6.22 3.06
CA ILE A 120 -17.79 -6.72 4.45
C ILE A 120 -19.09 -6.44 5.19
N GLY A 121 -19.55 -7.42 5.96
CA GLY A 121 -20.75 -7.35 6.77
C GLY A 121 -20.54 -6.65 8.11
N ARG A 122 -21.64 -6.29 8.76
CA ARG A 122 -21.63 -5.60 10.06
C ARG A 122 -20.99 -6.42 11.18
N ASP A 123 -21.14 -7.73 11.13
CA ASP A 123 -20.51 -8.67 12.05
C ASP A 123 -18.99 -8.67 11.95
N GLN A 124 -18.46 -8.64 10.72
CA GLN A 124 -17.03 -8.54 10.44
C GLN A 124 -16.45 -7.21 10.91
N VAL A 125 -17.17 -6.10 10.67
CA VAL A 125 -16.75 -4.77 11.15
C VAL A 125 -16.71 -4.71 12.67
N LYS A 126 -17.69 -5.31 13.38
CA LYS A 126 -17.70 -5.40 14.84
C LYS A 126 -16.51 -6.21 15.38
N ASP A 127 -16.21 -7.36 14.76
CA ASP A 127 -15.04 -8.16 15.12
C ASP A 127 -13.73 -7.39 14.88
N TYR A 128 -13.63 -6.73 13.74
CA TYR A 128 -12.48 -5.87 13.42
C TYR A 128 -12.29 -4.75 14.44
N ALA A 129 -13.35 -3.99 14.75
CA ALA A 129 -13.32 -2.92 15.74
C ALA A 129 -12.84 -3.41 17.10
N LYS A 130 -13.37 -4.58 17.54
CA LYS A 130 -12.94 -5.23 18.79
C LYS A 130 -11.45 -5.57 18.79
N ARG A 131 -10.94 -6.19 17.73
CA ARG A 131 -9.53 -6.56 17.62
C ARG A 131 -8.61 -5.34 17.57
N ARG A 132 -9.06 -4.25 16.95
CA ARG A 132 -8.33 -2.98 16.87
C ARG A 132 -8.44 -2.13 18.13
N GLY A 133 -9.35 -2.42 19.03
CA GLY A 133 -9.60 -1.61 20.23
C GLY A 133 -10.20 -0.24 19.92
N VAL A 134 -11.02 -0.15 18.86
CA VAL A 134 -11.68 1.10 18.42
C VAL A 134 -13.19 0.95 18.44
N THR A 135 -13.91 2.06 18.28
CA THR A 135 -15.37 2.02 18.16
C THR A 135 -15.80 1.44 16.81
N VAL A 136 -17.01 0.90 16.75
CA VAL A 136 -17.61 0.41 15.49
C VAL A 136 -17.70 1.54 14.47
N ASP A 137 -18.14 2.73 14.90
CA ASP A 137 -18.27 3.93 14.05
C ASP A 137 -16.92 4.32 13.41
N GLN A 138 -15.84 4.20 14.17
CA GLN A 138 -14.50 4.48 13.66
C GLN A 138 -14.05 3.43 12.65
N ALA A 139 -14.27 2.15 12.92
CA ALA A 139 -14.00 1.07 11.98
C ALA A 139 -14.82 1.22 10.68
N GLU A 140 -16.11 1.53 10.80
CA GLU A 140 -16.98 1.84 9.66
C GLU A 140 -16.49 3.04 8.85
N SER A 141 -15.93 4.05 9.50
CA SER A 141 -15.34 5.21 8.81
C SER A 141 -14.14 4.82 7.97
N TRP A 142 -13.24 4.01 8.53
CA TRP A 142 -12.04 3.55 7.82
C TRP A 142 -12.34 2.59 6.67
N LEU A 143 -13.37 1.76 6.82
CA LEU A 143 -13.77 0.71 5.89
C LEU A 143 -14.95 1.12 5.00
N ALA A 144 -15.35 2.39 5.01
CA ALA A 144 -16.56 2.88 4.34
C ALA A 144 -16.73 2.40 2.87
N PRO A 145 -15.69 2.38 2.02
CA PRO A 145 -15.83 1.92 0.63
C PRO A 145 -16.16 0.42 0.51
N ASN A 146 -15.86 -0.37 1.55
CA ASN A 146 -16.02 -1.82 1.57
C ASN A 146 -17.26 -2.30 2.30
N LEU A 147 -18.05 -1.42 2.91
CA LEU A 147 -19.25 -1.84 3.64
C LEU A 147 -20.30 -2.46 2.70
N ALA A 148 -20.90 -3.55 3.14
CA ALA A 148 -22.05 -4.21 2.49
C ALA A 148 -23.40 -3.63 2.92
N TYR A 149 -23.40 -2.55 3.70
CA TYR A 149 -24.60 -1.93 4.29
C TYR A 149 -24.39 -0.41 4.39
N GLU A 150 -25.47 0.33 4.55
CA GLU A 150 -25.47 1.75 4.86
C GLU A 150 -25.20 2.00 6.36
N ARG A 151 -24.46 3.08 6.64
CA ARG A 151 -24.11 3.51 8.01
C ARG A 151 -25.28 4.18 8.70
#